data_9ff1b04fe6c415167539e0aca440db4b
#
_entry.id   9ff1b04fe6c415167539e0aca440db4b
#
_cell.length_a   1.000
_cell.length_b   1.000
_cell.length_c   1.000
_cell.angle_alpha   90.00
_cell.angle_beta   90.00
_cell.angle_gamma   90.00
#
_symmetry.space_group_name_H-M   'P 1'
#
loop_
_entity.id
_entity.type
_entity.pdbx_description
1 polymer ?
#
loop_
_entity_poly.entity_id
_entity_poly.type
_entity_poly.pdbx_seq_one_letter_code
_entity_poly.pdbx_strand_id
1 'polypeptide(L)'
;MDTRRTRSTRWAGAAVAAGALGVALVIPAGQVGAATGDTYQVRNLVSDVPGVAQVTDPHLVNAWGVSFSGASPLWVSDNEKDVATLYAGGVHGGTQTINPLVVNIPGGAPTGQVSNPTTSFVVHGSDGSSAPARFLFVGESGHLSGWAPTVPPPPPSTQAQDAVVTPGAVDKGLALGMTDNGPMLYVADFSAGTVDVYNGLFQRVITAGNFQDRKLPDGFAPFNVAVLGGKVYVTYAKQDADRVDEVAGAGMGRLDVFSLDGRLLDRAAGHGQLNAPWGLAIAPAGFGAFSGDLLVGNFGDGRIHAFDPSTLVPTGVVSGEDGRPVTIDGLWALQPGNGTEGGTDEVLFTAGPQDESHGLLGSLSLSD
;
A
#
# COMPACT_ATOMS: atom_id res chain seq x y z
N MET A 1 -4.09 -11.99 -28.67
CA MET A 1 -3.08 -11.02 -29.16
C MET A 1 -2.43 -10.46 -27.93
N ASP A 2 -1.23 -10.92 -27.67
CA ASP A 2 -0.46 -10.67 -26.45
C ASP A 2 0.13 -9.25 -26.53
N THR A 3 -0.49 -8.27 -25.86
CA THR A 3 0.05 -6.92 -25.72
C THR A 3 0.73 -6.78 -24.36
N ARG A 4 1.83 -7.51 -24.17
CA ARG A 4 2.75 -7.17 -23.08
C ARG A 4 3.32 -5.80 -23.38
N ARG A 5 2.88 -4.78 -22.63
CA ARG A 5 3.49 -3.46 -22.64
C ARG A 5 4.88 -3.60 -22.05
N THR A 6 5.91 -3.40 -22.86
CA THR A 6 7.30 -3.27 -22.42
C THR A 6 7.40 -1.97 -21.61
N ARG A 7 7.69 -2.09 -20.31
CA ARG A 7 8.06 -0.95 -19.46
C ARG A 7 9.27 -0.25 -20.07
N SER A 8 9.18 1.06 -20.25
CA SER A 8 10.27 1.87 -20.80
C SER A 8 11.41 1.99 -19.79
N THR A 9 12.59 1.56 -20.18
CA THR A 9 13.85 1.71 -19.42
C THR A 9 14.12 3.18 -19.15
N ARG A 10 14.10 3.60 -17.88
CA ARG A 10 14.44 4.97 -17.48
C ARG A 10 15.94 5.21 -17.63
N TRP A 11 16.32 6.11 -18.54
CA TRP A 11 17.68 6.63 -18.65
C TRP A 11 17.86 7.79 -17.66
N ALA A 12 18.75 7.60 -16.67
CA ALA A 12 19.22 8.68 -15.81
C ALA A 12 20.18 9.60 -16.59
N GLY A 13 19.67 10.72 -17.08
CA GLY A 13 20.47 11.78 -17.70
C GLY A 13 20.95 12.77 -16.66
N ALA A 14 22.22 12.72 -16.24
CA ALA A 14 22.86 13.76 -15.46
C ALA A 14 23.16 14.98 -16.35
N ALA A 15 22.45 16.07 -16.17
CA ALA A 15 22.79 17.36 -16.77
C ALA A 15 23.52 18.24 -15.72
N VAL A 16 24.80 18.48 -15.94
CA VAL A 16 25.58 19.48 -15.22
C VAL A 16 25.31 20.86 -15.88
N ALA A 17 24.75 21.80 -15.14
CA ALA A 17 24.72 23.21 -15.54
C ALA A 17 25.34 24.07 -14.44
N ALA A 18 26.34 24.85 -14.84
CA ALA A 18 27.10 25.75 -13.98
C ALA A 18 26.42 27.12 -13.83
N GLY A 19 26.40 27.62 -12.59
CA GLY A 19 26.71 29.01 -12.25
C GLY A 19 25.65 30.08 -12.37
N ALA A 20 25.16 30.55 -11.18
CA ALA A 20 25.07 31.97 -10.84
C ALA A 20 24.89 32.10 -9.32
N LEU A 21 25.80 32.81 -8.64
CA LEU A 21 25.73 33.12 -7.22
C LEU A 21 24.64 34.16 -6.95
N GLY A 22 23.54 33.70 -6.40
CA GLY A 22 22.57 34.54 -5.71
C GLY A 22 22.57 34.15 -4.24
N VAL A 23 22.99 35.05 -3.35
CA VAL A 23 22.88 34.84 -1.88
C VAL A 23 21.40 34.94 -1.53
N ALA A 24 20.71 33.79 -1.52
CA ALA A 24 19.42 33.67 -0.91
C ALA A 24 19.61 33.28 0.57
N LEU A 25 19.05 34.07 1.45
CA LEU A 25 18.96 33.79 2.87
C LEU A 25 18.21 32.47 3.05
N VAL A 26 18.91 31.36 3.23
CA VAL A 26 18.33 30.06 3.55
C VAL A 26 17.90 30.12 5.01
N ILE A 27 16.60 30.33 5.24
CA ILE A 27 16.00 29.98 6.52
C ILE A 27 16.09 28.47 6.60
N PRO A 28 16.78 27.86 7.58
CA PRO A 28 16.83 26.42 7.67
C PRO A 28 15.39 25.92 7.89
N ALA A 29 14.89 25.09 7.01
CA ALA A 29 13.72 24.27 7.27
C ALA A 29 13.99 23.55 8.59
N GLY A 30 13.17 23.80 9.60
CA GLY A 30 13.34 23.19 10.91
C GLY A 30 13.53 21.69 10.75
N GLN A 31 14.68 21.18 11.17
CA GLN A 31 14.86 19.75 11.35
C GLN A 31 13.79 19.34 12.39
N VAL A 32 12.78 18.59 11.95
CA VAL A 32 11.95 17.82 12.86
C VAL A 32 12.93 16.88 13.53
N GLY A 33 13.23 17.15 14.80
CA GLY A 33 14.17 16.36 15.58
C GLY A 33 13.74 14.90 15.54
N ALA A 34 14.71 13.99 15.33
CA ALA A 34 14.48 12.59 15.59
C ALA A 34 13.90 12.47 17.01
N ALA A 35 12.80 11.72 17.16
CA ALA A 35 12.28 11.39 18.48
C ALA A 35 13.45 10.76 19.25
N THR A 36 13.80 11.37 20.38
CA THR A 36 15.02 11.05 21.12
C THR A 36 14.86 9.66 21.74
N GLY A 37 15.53 8.64 21.20
CA GLY A 37 15.87 7.43 21.92
C GLY A 37 15.51 6.10 21.27
N ASP A 38 14.40 5.97 20.57
CA ASP A 38 13.98 4.67 20.05
C ASP A 38 14.57 4.42 18.66
N THR A 39 15.15 3.25 18.49
CA THR A 39 15.66 2.76 17.22
C THR A 39 14.92 1.50 16.77
N TYR A 40 14.91 1.26 15.48
CA TYR A 40 14.13 0.18 14.87
C TYR A 40 15.03 -0.75 14.07
N GLN A 41 14.73 -2.03 14.17
CA GLN A 41 15.37 -3.07 13.36
C GLN A 41 14.43 -3.51 12.24
N VAL A 42 15.04 -3.79 11.09
CA VAL A 42 14.38 -4.39 9.92
C VAL A 42 14.73 -5.86 9.86
N ARG A 43 13.73 -6.72 9.69
CA ARG A 43 13.92 -8.16 9.49
C ARG A 43 13.29 -8.59 8.19
N ASN A 44 14.06 -9.23 7.32
CA ASN A 44 13.58 -9.81 6.07
C ASN A 44 13.00 -11.20 6.34
N LEU A 45 11.72 -11.40 6.07
CA LEU A 45 11.00 -12.64 6.35
C LEU A 45 10.91 -13.54 5.11
N VAL A 46 10.48 -12.98 3.96
CA VAL A 46 10.38 -13.70 2.68
C VAL A 46 10.93 -12.84 1.55
N SER A 47 11.64 -13.45 0.61
CA SER A 47 12.09 -12.81 -0.64
C SER A 47 12.10 -13.84 -1.77
N ASP A 48 11.99 -13.39 -3.01
CA ASP A 48 12.22 -14.23 -4.19
C ASP A 48 13.72 -14.51 -4.42
N VAL A 49 14.60 -13.71 -3.83
CA VAL A 49 16.05 -13.84 -3.96
C VAL A 49 16.62 -14.73 -2.84
N PRO A 50 17.27 -15.84 -3.18
CA PRO A 50 17.89 -16.71 -2.18
C PRO A 50 18.91 -15.99 -1.29
N GLY A 51 18.81 -16.20 0.04
CA GLY A 51 19.75 -15.66 1.02
C GLY A 51 19.48 -14.20 1.44
N VAL A 52 18.46 -13.54 0.89
CA VAL A 52 18.06 -12.18 1.27
C VAL A 52 17.13 -12.20 2.50
N ALA A 53 16.32 -13.23 2.64
CA ALA A 53 15.35 -13.39 3.72
C ALA A 53 15.42 -14.79 4.36
N GLN A 54 14.64 -15.01 5.44
CA GLN A 54 14.56 -16.32 6.09
C GLN A 54 14.03 -17.41 5.14
N VAL A 55 13.06 -17.04 4.30
CA VAL A 55 12.39 -17.97 3.39
C VAL A 55 12.47 -17.41 1.96
N THR A 56 12.69 -18.30 1.00
CA THR A 56 12.69 -17.94 -0.43
C THR A 56 11.41 -18.43 -1.08
N ASP A 57 10.65 -17.51 -1.72
CA ASP A 57 9.48 -17.81 -2.54
C ASP A 57 9.59 -17.14 -3.91
N PRO A 58 9.76 -17.89 -5.01
CA PRO A 58 9.91 -17.32 -6.35
C PRO A 58 8.65 -16.62 -6.88
N HIS A 59 7.51 -16.74 -6.19
CA HIS A 59 6.28 -16.03 -6.55
C HIS A 59 6.24 -14.62 -5.97
N LEU A 60 6.97 -14.34 -4.88
CA LEU A 60 6.97 -13.04 -4.23
C LEU A 60 7.81 -12.04 -5.05
N VAL A 61 7.27 -11.50 -6.15
CA VAL A 61 7.96 -10.49 -6.97
C VAL A 61 7.12 -9.23 -7.07
N ASN A 62 7.73 -8.09 -6.78
CA ASN A 62 7.07 -6.80 -6.58
C ASN A 62 5.90 -6.95 -5.61
N ALA A 63 6.23 -7.30 -4.37
CA ALA A 63 5.26 -7.53 -3.30
C ALA A 63 4.61 -6.19 -2.91
N TRP A 64 3.32 -6.01 -3.26
CA TRP A 64 2.63 -4.72 -3.13
C TRP A 64 1.66 -4.71 -1.95
N GLY A 65 0.38 -4.95 -2.19
CA GLY A 65 -0.64 -4.94 -1.16
C GLY A 65 -0.52 -6.11 -0.20
N VAL A 66 -0.87 -5.90 1.06
CA VAL A 66 -0.86 -6.92 2.11
C VAL A 66 -2.08 -6.80 3.00
N SER A 67 -2.70 -7.93 3.33
CA SER A 67 -3.81 -7.97 4.28
C SER A 67 -3.97 -9.34 4.92
N PHE A 68 -4.67 -9.40 6.05
CA PHE A 68 -5.14 -10.63 6.67
C PHE A 68 -6.51 -10.42 7.31
N SER A 69 -7.26 -11.48 7.54
CA SER A 69 -8.40 -11.49 8.46
C SER A 69 -7.98 -12.13 9.78
N GLY A 70 -8.76 -11.97 10.85
CA GLY A 70 -8.37 -12.39 12.20
C GLY A 70 -7.88 -13.84 12.36
N ALA A 71 -8.11 -14.72 11.39
CA ALA A 71 -7.74 -16.14 11.42
C ALA A 71 -7.12 -16.65 10.11
N SER A 72 -6.84 -15.76 9.15
CA SER A 72 -6.21 -16.13 7.88
C SER A 72 -4.70 -15.94 7.93
N PRO A 73 -3.94 -16.67 7.10
CA PRO A 73 -2.58 -16.26 6.75
C PRO A 73 -2.53 -14.83 6.23
N LEU A 74 -1.36 -14.24 6.24
CA LEU A 74 -1.04 -13.00 5.57
C LEU A 74 -1.10 -13.22 4.05
N TRP A 75 -1.89 -12.41 3.35
CA TRP A 75 -1.99 -12.41 1.90
C TRP A 75 -1.14 -11.28 1.34
N VAL A 76 -0.41 -11.53 0.26
CA VAL A 76 0.42 -10.55 -0.45
C VAL A 76 0.03 -10.53 -1.91
N SER A 77 -0.13 -9.34 -2.49
CA SER A 77 -0.30 -9.13 -3.93
C SER A 77 1.06 -9.11 -4.60
N ASP A 78 1.35 -10.10 -5.44
CA ASP A 78 2.61 -10.23 -6.17
C ASP A 78 2.43 -9.68 -7.58
N ASN A 79 2.67 -8.40 -7.75
CA ASN A 79 2.32 -7.62 -8.93
C ASN A 79 2.94 -8.20 -10.22
N GLU A 80 4.23 -8.51 -10.21
CA GLU A 80 4.95 -9.03 -11.38
C GLU A 80 4.72 -10.54 -11.64
N LYS A 81 3.88 -11.19 -10.81
CA LYS A 81 3.52 -12.61 -10.99
C LYS A 81 2.03 -12.82 -11.27
N ASP A 82 1.23 -11.76 -11.25
CA ASP A 82 -0.21 -11.83 -11.48
C ASP A 82 -0.95 -12.73 -10.45
N VAL A 83 -0.39 -12.89 -9.25
CA VAL A 83 -0.92 -13.77 -8.21
C VAL A 83 -1.01 -13.09 -6.85
N ALA A 84 -1.66 -13.77 -5.91
CA ALA A 84 -1.49 -13.53 -4.48
C ALA A 84 -0.91 -14.77 -3.82
N THR A 85 0.09 -14.56 -2.93
CA THR A 85 0.72 -15.59 -2.11
C THR A 85 0.34 -15.44 -0.64
N LEU A 86 0.55 -16.50 0.14
CA LEU A 86 0.10 -16.55 1.51
C LEU A 86 1.23 -17.01 2.45
N TYR A 87 1.37 -16.32 3.57
CA TYR A 87 2.41 -16.58 4.57
C TYR A 87 1.83 -16.63 5.97
N ALA A 88 2.49 -17.35 6.89
CA ALA A 88 2.09 -17.39 8.28
C ALA A 88 3.30 -17.39 9.22
N GLY A 89 3.16 -16.73 10.37
CA GLY A 89 4.20 -16.66 11.40
C GLY A 89 4.98 -15.35 11.37
N GLY A 90 6.30 -15.43 11.53
CA GLY A 90 7.18 -14.25 11.53
C GLY A 90 7.12 -13.40 12.80
N VAL A 91 6.38 -13.81 13.83
CA VAL A 91 6.24 -13.07 15.11
C VAL A 91 7.60 -12.91 15.77
N HIS A 92 8.01 -11.67 16.02
CA HIS A 92 9.33 -11.29 16.58
C HIS A 92 10.51 -11.97 15.85
N GLY A 93 10.39 -12.03 14.50
CA GLY A 93 11.41 -12.69 13.67
C GLY A 93 11.43 -14.22 13.82
N GLY A 94 10.39 -14.82 14.40
CA GLY A 94 10.19 -16.26 14.44
C GLY A 94 10.03 -16.88 13.05
N THR A 95 9.80 -18.19 13.01
CA THR A 95 9.71 -18.92 11.75
C THR A 95 8.59 -18.39 10.86
N GLN A 96 8.93 -18.03 9.62
CA GLN A 96 7.98 -17.73 8.57
C GLN A 96 7.70 -18.99 7.75
N THR A 97 6.45 -19.23 7.38
CA THR A 97 6.04 -20.39 6.58
C THR A 97 5.26 -19.95 5.35
N ILE A 98 5.51 -20.64 4.22
CA ILE A 98 4.74 -20.45 2.99
C ILE A 98 3.51 -21.35 3.05
N ASN A 99 2.33 -20.79 2.80
CA ASN A 99 1.14 -21.57 2.51
C ASN A 99 1.18 -21.97 1.02
N PRO A 100 0.93 -23.24 0.67
CA PRO A 100 1.06 -23.71 -0.71
C PRO A 100 -0.02 -23.16 -1.67
N LEU A 101 -1.04 -22.47 -1.18
CA LEU A 101 -2.06 -21.84 -2.01
C LEU A 101 -1.46 -20.60 -2.69
N VAL A 102 -1.49 -20.62 -4.03
CA VAL A 102 -1.21 -19.47 -4.88
C VAL A 102 -2.48 -19.16 -5.67
N VAL A 103 -2.92 -17.91 -5.65
CA VAL A 103 -4.19 -17.47 -6.26
C VAL A 103 -3.90 -16.56 -7.44
N ASN A 104 -4.35 -16.98 -8.64
CA ASN A 104 -4.28 -16.14 -9.83
C ASN A 104 -5.28 -14.98 -9.72
N ILE A 105 -4.81 -13.77 -10.00
CA ILE A 105 -5.61 -12.54 -9.98
C ILE A 105 -5.95 -12.14 -11.42
N PRO A 106 -7.23 -12.05 -11.78
CA PRO A 106 -7.64 -11.71 -13.14
C PRO A 106 -7.21 -10.28 -13.49
N GLY A 107 -6.88 -10.06 -14.76
CA GLY A 107 -6.31 -8.80 -15.23
C GLY A 107 -4.81 -8.66 -14.98
N GLY A 108 -4.26 -9.40 -14.04
CA GLY A 108 -2.84 -9.34 -13.66
C GLY A 108 -2.45 -8.05 -12.93
N ALA A 109 -1.16 -7.92 -12.63
CA ALA A 109 -0.56 -6.78 -11.94
C ALA A 109 -1.37 -6.31 -10.69
N PRO A 110 -1.66 -7.21 -9.73
CA PRO A 110 -2.41 -6.85 -8.52
C PRO A 110 -1.62 -5.86 -7.66
N THR A 111 -2.32 -4.86 -7.13
CA THR A 111 -1.78 -3.78 -6.31
C THR A 111 -2.41 -3.81 -4.91
N GLY A 112 -3.40 -2.95 -4.64
CA GLY A 112 -4.11 -2.90 -3.37
C GLY A 112 -4.97 -4.12 -3.13
N GLN A 113 -5.02 -4.57 -1.87
CA GLN A 113 -5.91 -5.65 -1.44
C GLN A 113 -6.46 -5.43 -0.04
N VAL A 114 -7.63 -6.01 0.23
CA VAL A 114 -8.23 -5.99 1.56
C VAL A 114 -8.93 -7.30 1.89
N SER A 115 -8.97 -7.65 3.18
CA SER A 115 -9.85 -8.71 3.68
C SER A 115 -11.31 -8.20 3.79
N ASN A 116 -12.28 -9.08 3.51
CA ASN A 116 -13.69 -8.77 3.62
C ASN A 116 -14.33 -9.59 4.76
N PRO A 117 -14.64 -8.97 5.90
CA PRO A 117 -15.29 -9.64 7.01
C PRO A 117 -16.83 -9.76 6.85
N THR A 118 -17.38 -9.24 5.75
CA THR A 118 -18.83 -9.17 5.52
C THR A 118 -19.35 -10.31 4.64
N THR A 119 -20.68 -10.39 4.49
CA THR A 119 -21.33 -11.28 3.53
C THR A 119 -21.65 -10.59 2.20
N SER A 120 -21.24 -9.34 2.03
CA SER A 120 -21.33 -8.57 0.79
C SER A 120 -20.18 -8.95 -0.16
N PHE A 121 -20.13 -8.31 -1.32
CA PHE A 121 -19.09 -8.53 -2.34
C PHE A 121 -19.07 -9.97 -2.83
N VAL A 122 -20.25 -10.44 -3.28
CA VAL A 122 -20.43 -11.80 -3.83
C VAL A 122 -19.79 -11.90 -5.20
N VAL A 123 -18.89 -12.86 -5.35
CA VAL A 123 -18.26 -13.19 -6.64
C VAL A 123 -18.90 -14.44 -7.25
N HIS A 124 -18.80 -14.58 -8.57
CA HIS A 124 -19.48 -15.60 -9.35
C HIS A 124 -18.46 -16.35 -10.21
N GLY A 125 -18.45 -17.68 -10.10
CA GLY A 125 -17.70 -18.56 -10.98
C GLY A 125 -18.43 -18.81 -12.31
N SER A 126 -17.68 -19.12 -13.36
CA SER A 126 -18.25 -19.48 -14.67
C SER A 126 -19.07 -20.77 -14.66
N ASP A 127 -18.90 -21.59 -13.63
CA ASP A 127 -19.66 -22.82 -13.37
C ASP A 127 -21.00 -22.59 -12.65
N GLY A 128 -21.33 -21.32 -12.34
CA GLY A 128 -22.53 -20.91 -11.59
C GLY A 128 -22.37 -20.92 -10.08
N SER A 129 -21.18 -21.27 -9.56
CA SER A 129 -20.87 -21.12 -8.13
C SER A 129 -20.85 -19.65 -7.73
N SER A 130 -21.21 -19.33 -6.48
CA SER A 130 -21.12 -17.98 -5.96
C SER A 130 -20.93 -17.98 -4.44
N ALA A 131 -20.14 -17.02 -3.94
CA ALA A 131 -19.94 -16.81 -2.51
C ALA A 131 -19.44 -15.38 -2.25
N PRO A 132 -19.60 -14.85 -1.02
CA PRO A 132 -18.89 -13.64 -0.61
C PRO A 132 -17.38 -13.81 -0.73
N ALA A 133 -16.72 -12.87 -1.40
CA ALA A 133 -15.27 -12.83 -1.45
C ALA A 133 -14.72 -12.68 -0.02
N ARG A 134 -13.64 -13.39 0.29
CA ARG A 134 -12.89 -13.24 1.55
C ARG A 134 -11.78 -12.22 1.44
N PHE A 135 -11.22 -12.09 0.25
CA PHE A 135 -10.21 -11.08 -0.11
C PHE A 135 -10.62 -10.43 -1.42
N LEU A 136 -10.35 -9.15 -1.50
CA LEU A 136 -10.65 -8.31 -2.65
C LEU A 136 -9.35 -7.67 -3.14
N PHE A 137 -9.20 -7.53 -4.44
CA PHE A 137 -8.00 -7.05 -5.10
C PHE A 137 -8.34 -6.05 -6.18
N VAL A 138 -7.47 -5.08 -6.37
CA VAL A 138 -7.43 -4.23 -7.56
C VAL A 138 -6.08 -4.38 -8.25
N GLY A 139 -5.98 -3.95 -9.50
CA GLY A 139 -4.75 -4.02 -10.27
C GLY A 139 -4.64 -2.93 -11.31
N GLU A 140 -3.44 -2.76 -11.85
CA GLU A 140 -3.10 -1.71 -12.82
C GLU A 140 -3.85 -1.83 -14.15
N SER A 141 -4.49 -2.96 -14.39
CA SER A 141 -5.33 -3.20 -15.57
C SER A 141 -6.79 -2.74 -15.40
N GLY A 142 -7.13 -2.13 -14.24
CA GLY A 142 -8.48 -1.67 -13.93
C GLY A 142 -9.46 -2.79 -13.57
N HIS A 143 -8.96 -3.90 -13.04
CA HIS A 143 -9.75 -5.03 -12.56
C HIS A 143 -9.93 -4.94 -11.03
N LEU A 144 -11.19 -4.88 -10.58
CA LEU A 144 -11.59 -5.14 -9.21
C LEU A 144 -12.10 -6.58 -9.14
N SER A 145 -11.43 -7.42 -8.38
CA SER A 145 -11.71 -8.85 -8.29
C SER A 145 -11.85 -9.32 -6.84
N GLY A 146 -12.36 -10.52 -6.66
CA GLY A 146 -12.50 -11.11 -5.33
C GLY A 146 -12.23 -12.60 -5.32
N TRP A 147 -11.65 -13.07 -4.23
CA TRP A 147 -11.43 -14.49 -4.00
C TRP A 147 -12.37 -15.04 -2.93
N ALA A 148 -13.00 -16.17 -3.25
CA ALA A 148 -13.75 -16.98 -2.31
C ALA A 148 -13.24 -18.42 -2.37
N PRO A 149 -13.10 -19.14 -1.23
CA PRO A 149 -12.45 -20.45 -1.21
C PRO A 149 -13.16 -21.53 -2.02
N THR A 150 -14.43 -21.32 -2.36
CA THR A 150 -15.27 -22.28 -3.09
C THR A 150 -15.67 -21.81 -4.48
N VAL A 151 -15.11 -20.69 -4.99
CA VAL A 151 -15.49 -20.10 -6.28
C VAL A 151 -14.23 -19.79 -7.12
N PRO A 152 -14.04 -20.49 -8.26
CA PRO A 152 -14.71 -21.73 -8.65
C PRO A 152 -14.19 -22.93 -7.84
N PRO A 153 -14.92 -24.06 -7.82
CA PRO A 153 -14.41 -25.30 -7.24
C PRO A 153 -13.26 -25.89 -8.09
N PRO A 154 -12.43 -26.86 -7.52
CA PRO A 154 -12.56 -27.39 -6.15
C PRO A 154 -11.95 -26.44 -5.12
N PRO A 155 -12.43 -26.50 -3.85
CA PRO A 155 -11.84 -25.73 -2.76
C PRO A 155 -10.46 -26.30 -2.31
N PRO A 156 -9.50 -25.45 -1.87
CA PRO A 156 -9.58 -23.98 -2.02
C PRO A 156 -9.36 -23.58 -3.48
N SER A 157 -10.17 -22.61 -3.95
CA SER A 157 -9.99 -22.06 -5.30
C SER A 157 -8.60 -21.45 -5.45
N THR A 158 -7.97 -21.68 -6.60
CA THR A 158 -6.70 -21.05 -7.00
C THR A 158 -6.91 -19.82 -7.89
N GLN A 159 -8.13 -19.29 -7.97
CA GLN A 159 -8.47 -18.17 -8.83
C GLN A 159 -9.39 -17.18 -8.12
N ALA A 160 -9.08 -15.89 -8.18
CA ALA A 160 -10.03 -14.82 -7.91
C ALA A 160 -10.96 -14.63 -9.14
N GLN A 161 -12.08 -13.96 -8.94
CA GLN A 161 -13.08 -13.72 -9.96
C GLN A 161 -13.25 -12.22 -10.19
N ASP A 162 -13.36 -11.80 -11.46
CA ASP A 162 -13.70 -10.42 -11.80
C ASP A 162 -15.08 -10.04 -11.22
N ALA A 163 -15.14 -8.86 -10.64
CA ALA A 163 -16.37 -8.24 -10.20
C ALA A 163 -16.67 -6.97 -11.01
N VAL A 164 -15.65 -6.15 -11.26
CA VAL A 164 -15.75 -4.94 -12.09
C VAL A 164 -14.49 -4.85 -12.96
N VAL A 165 -14.67 -4.45 -14.21
CA VAL A 165 -13.56 -4.12 -15.11
C VAL A 165 -13.78 -2.70 -15.63
N THR A 166 -12.84 -1.81 -15.38
CA THR A 166 -12.86 -0.41 -15.81
C THR A 166 -11.74 -0.18 -16.83
N PRO A 167 -12.05 -0.23 -18.14
CA PRO A 167 -11.02 -0.09 -19.17
C PRO A 167 -10.28 1.25 -19.07
N GLY A 168 -8.95 1.19 -18.99
CA GLY A 168 -8.08 2.35 -18.92
C GLY A 168 -7.86 2.89 -17.50
N ALA A 169 -8.51 2.34 -16.48
CA ALA A 169 -8.15 2.61 -15.10
C ALA A 169 -6.79 1.98 -14.75
N VAL A 170 -6.08 2.61 -13.84
CA VAL A 170 -4.86 2.11 -13.21
C VAL A 170 -5.08 2.17 -11.71
N ASP A 171 -5.59 1.07 -11.16
CA ASP A 171 -5.99 1.02 -9.76
C ASP A 171 -4.77 0.66 -8.89
N LYS A 172 -4.36 1.59 -8.02
CA LYS A 172 -3.13 1.44 -7.21
C LYS A 172 -3.41 1.08 -5.75
N GLY A 173 -4.57 1.44 -5.21
CA GLY A 173 -4.90 1.21 -3.79
C GLY A 173 -6.35 0.79 -3.58
N LEU A 174 -6.60 0.00 -2.52
CA LEU A 174 -7.92 -0.50 -2.15
C LEU A 174 -8.13 -0.46 -0.64
N ALA A 175 -9.28 0.06 -0.21
CA ALA A 175 -9.69 0.01 1.18
C ALA A 175 -11.17 -0.39 1.33
N LEU A 176 -11.48 -1.02 2.46
CA LEU A 176 -12.85 -1.35 2.86
C LEU A 176 -13.26 -0.47 4.06
N GLY A 177 -14.39 0.20 3.95
CA GLY A 177 -14.99 0.95 5.05
C GLY A 177 -16.42 0.50 5.35
N MET A 178 -16.78 0.58 6.63
CA MET A 178 -18.15 0.29 7.08
C MET A 178 -18.91 1.60 7.28
N THR A 179 -19.97 1.80 6.52
CA THR A 179 -20.85 2.99 6.60
C THR A 179 -22.22 2.61 7.10
N ASP A 180 -23.04 3.61 7.43
CA ASP A 180 -24.45 3.39 7.80
C ASP A 180 -25.26 2.74 6.66
N ASN A 181 -24.80 2.86 5.41
CA ASN A 181 -25.41 2.26 4.23
C ASN A 181 -24.78 0.90 3.86
N GLY A 182 -23.99 0.31 4.73
CA GLY A 182 -23.29 -0.96 4.51
C GLY A 182 -21.82 -0.78 4.13
N PRO A 183 -21.14 -1.87 3.76
CA PRO A 183 -19.73 -1.82 3.41
C PRO A 183 -19.52 -1.13 2.05
N MET A 184 -18.45 -0.33 1.99
CA MET A 184 -18.00 0.37 0.79
C MET A 184 -16.54 0.04 0.50
N LEU A 185 -16.21 -0.16 -0.76
CA LEU A 185 -14.83 -0.19 -1.25
C LEU A 185 -14.45 1.18 -1.78
N TYR A 186 -13.24 1.59 -1.49
CA TYR A 186 -12.59 2.79 -2.00
C TYR A 186 -11.40 2.35 -2.84
N VAL A 187 -11.34 2.78 -4.08
CA VAL A 187 -10.31 2.42 -5.06
C VAL A 187 -9.58 3.68 -5.51
N ALA A 188 -8.28 3.70 -5.39
CA ALA A 188 -7.46 4.79 -5.92
C ALA A 188 -7.19 4.55 -7.41
N ASP A 189 -7.99 5.12 -8.30
CA ASP A 189 -7.73 5.14 -9.75
C ASP A 189 -6.73 6.25 -10.05
N PHE A 190 -5.47 5.84 -10.20
CA PHE A 190 -4.35 6.74 -10.42
C PHE A 190 -4.43 7.41 -11.79
N SER A 191 -4.84 6.69 -12.81
CA SER A 191 -4.96 7.19 -14.18
C SER A 191 -6.03 8.28 -14.32
N ALA A 192 -7.22 8.02 -13.74
CA ALA A 192 -8.31 9.00 -13.74
C ALA A 192 -8.11 10.14 -12.73
N GLY A 193 -7.28 9.94 -11.71
CA GLY A 193 -7.07 10.89 -10.62
C GLY A 193 -8.26 10.97 -9.66
N THR A 194 -8.95 9.86 -9.44
CA THR A 194 -10.16 9.79 -8.61
C THR A 194 -10.06 8.69 -7.54
N VAL A 195 -10.82 8.84 -6.47
CA VAL A 195 -11.15 7.72 -5.58
C VAL A 195 -12.53 7.22 -5.98
N ASP A 196 -12.57 6.05 -6.58
CA ASP A 196 -13.81 5.38 -6.99
C ASP A 196 -14.40 4.61 -5.82
N VAL A 197 -15.73 4.67 -5.66
CA VAL A 197 -16.41 4.03 -4.54
C VAL A 197 -17.41 2.99 -5.04
N TYR A 198 -17.39 1.79 -4.44
CA TYR A 198 -18.30 0.71 -4.77
C TYR A 198 -19.05 0.23 -3.51
N ASN A 199 -20.35 -0.01 -3.64
CA ASN A 199 -21.16 -0.59 -2.57
C ASN A 199 -20.95 -2.13 -2.47
N GLY A 200 -21.56 -2.77 -1.49
CA GLY A 200 -21.46 -4.22 -1.25
C GLY A 200 -21.96 -5.12 -2.39
N LEU A 201 -22.54 -4.54 -3.44
CA LEU A 201 -22.96 -5.22 -4.67
C LEU A 201 -22.04 -4.92 -5.86
N PHE A 202 -20.86 -4.35 -5.62
CA PHE A 202 -19.92 -3.87 -6.64
C PHE A 202 -20.48 -2.79 -7.58
N GLN A 203 -21.51 -2.08 -7.16
CA GLN A 203 -22.06 -0.96 -7.95
C GLN A 203 -21.30 0.32 -7.57
N ARG A 204 -20.85 1.06 -8.58
CA ARG A 204 -20.21 2.36 -8.36
C ARG A 204 -21.18 3.35 -7.75
N VAL A 205 -20.76 4.08 -6.73
CA VAL A 205 -21.56 5.07 -6.00
C VAL A 205 -20.86 6.42 -6.04
N ILE A 206 -21.65 7.47 -6.18
CA ILE A 206 -21.18 8.85 -6.02
C ILE A 206 -21.42 9.25 -4.57
N THR A 207 -20.37 9.54 -3.84
CA THR A 207 -20.43 10.00 -2.45
C THR A 207 -20.64 11.50 -2.37
N ALA A 208 -21.16 11.98 -1.25
CA ALA A 208 -21.50 13.40 -1.07
C ALA A 208 -20.30 14.35 -1.20
N GLY A 209 -19.10 13.91 -0.76
CA GLY A 209 -17.87 14.70 -0.82
C GLY A 209 -17.01 14.44 -2.04
N ASN A 210 -17.23 13.29 -2.70
CA ASN A 210 -16.56 12.88 -3.94
C ASN A 210 -15.02 12.89 -3.87
N PHE A 211 -14.43 12.80 -2.68
CA PHE A 211 -12.98 12.74 -2.42
C PHE A 211 -12.18 13.84 -3.13
N GLN A 212 -12.72 15.07 -3.18
CA GLN A 212 -12.08 16.17 -3.86
C GLN A 212 -11.28 17.06 -2.92
N ASP A 213 -10.01 17.26 -3.26
CA ASP A 213 -9.22 18.38 -2.76
C ASP A 213 -8.95 19.41 -3.89
N ARG A 214 -9.59 20.58 -3.80
CA ARG A 214 -9.40 21.68 -4.77
C ARG A 214 -8.04 22.37 -4.66
N LYS A 215 -7.22 22.02 -3.66
CA LYS A 215 -5.87 22.56 -3.46
C LYS A 215 -4.79 21.56 -3.86
N LEU A 216 -5.18 20.35 -4.26
CA LEU A 216 -4.23 19.38 -4.78
C LEU A 216 -3.57 19.95 -6.04
N PRO A 217 -2.23 19.98 -6.13
CA PRO A 217 -1.54 20.50 -7.30
C PRO A 217 -1.84 19.65 -8.56
N ASP A 218 -1.82 20.29 -9.72
CA ASP A 218 -2.03 19.61 -10.99
C ASP A 218 -1.05 18.43 -11.20
N GLY A 219 -1.59 17.34 -11.71
CA GLY A 219 -0.84 16.12 -12.02
C GLY A 219 -0.49 15.27 -10.80
N PHE A 220 -1.08 15.53 -9.63
CA PHE A 220 -1.12 14.57 -8.54
C PHE A 220 -2.41 13.75 -8.61
N ALA A 221 -2.31 12.47 -8.31
CA ALA A 221 -3.43 11.54 -8.31
C ALA A 221 -3.45 10.65 -7.07
N PRO A 222 -4.61 10.13 -6.63
CA PRO A 222 -4.69 9.16 -5.56
C PRO A 222 -3.79 7.95 -5.85
N PHE A 223 -2.87 7.66 -4.95
CA PHE A 223 -1.88 6.60 -5.10
C PHE A 223 -2.19 5.40 -4.20
N ASN A 224 -2.64 5.67 -2.99
CA ASN A 224 -3.24 4.66 -2.11
C ASN A 224 -4.40 5.25 -1.32
N VAL A 225 -5.20 4.36 -0.77
CA VAL A 225 -6.31 4.66 0.12
C VAL A 225 -6.35 3.67 1.28
N ALA A 226 -6.58 4.16 2.50
CA ALA A 226 -6.72 3.33 3.69
C ALA A 226 -7.89 3.82 4.57
N VAL A 227 -8.63 2.92 5.19
CA VAL A 227 -9.65 3.26 6.19
C VAL A 227 -9.11 2.98 7.57
N LEU A 228 -8.77 4.04 8.30
CA LEU A 228 -8.18 3.98 9.62
C LEU A 228 -9.01 4.81 10.60
N GLY A 229 -9.43 4.22 11.72
CA GLY A 229 -10.21 4.92 12.74
C GLY A 229 -11.52 5.56 12.23
N GLY A 230 -12.16 4.96 11.20
CA GLY A 230 -13.42 5.46 10.61
C GLY A 230 -13.25 6.67 9.69
N LYS A 231 -12.03 6.99 9.27
CA LYS A 231 -11.68 8.01 8.28
C LYS A 231 -10.98 7.36 7.09
N VAL A 232 -11.07 8.00 5.93
CA VAL A 232 -10.37 7.58 4.70
C VAL A 232 -9.14 8.46 4.52
N TYR A 233 -7.98 7.84 4.57
CA TYR A 233 -6.69 8.48 4.27
C TYR A 233 -6.36 8.21 2.82
N VAL A 234 -6.03 9.25 2.07
CA VAL A 234 -5.67 9.17 0.66
C VAL A 234 -4.27 9.75 0.49
N THR A 235 -3.35 8.93 0.02
CA THR A 235 -2.04 9.43 -0.43
C THR A 235 -2.11 9.75 -1.91
N TYR A 236 -1.28 10.71 -2.32
CA TYR A 236 -1.18 11.13 -3.72
C TYR A 236 0.28 11.12 -4.14
N ALA A 237 0.52 10.69 -5.35
CA ALA A 237 1.80 10.80 -6.02
C ALA A 237 1.68 11.65 -7.29
N LYS A 238 2.81 12.18 -7.75
CA LYS A 238 2.89 12.89 -9.03
C LYS A 238 2.80 11.87 -10.16
N GLN A 239 1.88 12.03 -11.08
CA GLN A 239 1.76 11.19 -12.27
C GLN A 239 2.87 11.47 -13.27
N ASP A 240 3.29 10.42 -13.97
CA ASP A 240 4.07 10.53 -15.21
C ASP A 240 3.20 11.05 -16.38
N ALA A 241 3.79 11.15 -17.56
CA ALA A 241 3.10 11.69 -18.74
C ALA A 241 1.95 10.79 -19.23
N ASP A 242 2.09 9.48 -19.05
CA ASP A 242 1.11 8.47 -19.48
C ASP A 242 0.04 8.21 -18.41
N ARG A 243 0.20 8.77 -17.19
CA ARG A 243 -0.65 8.60 -16.00
C ARG A 243 -0.75 7.13 -15.55
N VAL A 244 0.32 6.41 -15.69
CA VAL A 244 0.43 5.00 -15.29
C VAL A 244 1.30 4.88 -14.06
N ASP A 245 2.48 5.53 -14.07
CA ASP A 245 3.45 5.43 -13.00
C ASP A 245 3.63 6.77 -12.27
N GLU A 246 4.14 6.67 -11.04
CA GLU A 246 4.47 7.83 -10.22
C GLU A 246 5.86 8.37 -10.56
N VAL A 247 6.01 9.67 -10.39
CA VAL A 247 7.29 10.35 -10.44
C VAL A 247 7.81 10.54 -9.03
N ALA A 248 8.88 9.82 -8.69
CA ALA A 248 9.54 9.93 -7.40
C ALA A 248 10.36 11.22 -7.30
N GLY A 249 10.39 11.81 -6.10
CA GLY A 249 11.16 13.01 -5.77
C GLY A 249 10.71 13.64 -4.46
N ALA A 250 11.60 14.39 -3.82
CA ALA A 250 11.27 15.10 -2.58
C ALA A 250 10.10 16.06 -2.81
N GLY A 251 9.04 15.92 -1.98
CA GLY A 251 7.81 16.71 -2.12
C GLY A 251 6.89 16.26 -3.25
N MET A 252 7.16 15.11 -3.90
CA MET A 252 6.28 14.51 -4.91
C MET A 252 5.23 13.57 -4.28
N GLY A 253 4.77 13.92 -3.09
CA GLY A 253 3.71 13.23 -2.39
C GLY A 253 2.80 14.16 -1.61
N ARG A 254 1.54 13.73 -1.38
CA ARG A 254 0.54 14.41 -0.54
C ARG A 254 -0.21 13.38 0.27
N LEU A 255 -0.88 13.84 1.33
CA LEU A 255 -1.75 13.04 2.16
C LEU A 255 -2.93 13.89 2.62
N ASP A 256 -4.13 13.41 2.36
CA ASP A 256 -5.39 13.99 2.81
C ASP A 256 -6.20 13.00 3.62
N VAL A 257 -7.07 13.52 4.46
CA VAL A 257 -8.02 12.74 5.25
C VAL A 257 -9.44 13.15 4.91
N PHE A 258 -10.27 12.17 4.65
CA PHE A 258 -11.68 12.34 4.32
C PHE A 258 -12.58 11.58 5.30
N SER A 259 -13.84 11.99 5.38
CA SER A 259 -14.89 11.15 5.94
C SER A 259 -15.23 9.99 4.99
N LEU A 260 -15.94 8.99 5.49
CA LEU A 260 -16.35 7.84 4.68
C LEU A 260 -17.25 8.22 3.50
N ASP A 261 -17.92 9.40 3.54
CA ASP A 261 -18.69 9.95 2.42
C ASP A 261 -17.89 10.88 1.51
N GLY A 262 -16.55 10.91 1.66
CA GLY A 262 -15.63 11.60 0.78
C GLY A 262 -15.49 13.11 1.00
N ARG A 263 -15.97 13.66 2.13
CA ARG A 263 -15.74 15.08 2.47
C ARG A 263 -14.35 15.24 3.04
N LEU A 264 -13.59 16.19 2.51
CA LEU A 264 -12.28 16.52 3.01
C LEU A 264 -12.37 17.03 4.46
N LEU A 265 -11.62 16.39 5.35
CA LEU A 265 -11.53 16.74 6.76
C LEU A 265 -10.25 17.51 7.06
N ASP A 266 -9.11 17.03 6.54
CA ASP A 266 -7.80 17.62 6.80
C ASP A 266 -6.76 17.27 5.73
N ARG A 267 -5.62 17.97 5.74
CA ARG A 267 -4.46 17.78 4.88
C ARG A 267 -3.20 17.71 5.72
N ALA A 268 -2.30 16.79 5.42
CA ALA A 268 -1.03 16.72 6.14
C ALA A 268 -0.18 17.98 5.89
N ALA A 269 0.42 18.47 6.97
CA ALA A 269 1.49 19.46 6.90
C ALA A 269 2.81 18.79 6.46
N GLY A 270 3.77 19.57 5.94
CA GLY A 270 5.12 19.06 5.68
C GLY A 270 5.29 18.28 4.40
N HIS A 271 4.68 18.72 3.32
CA HIS A 271 4.74 18.07 1.99
C HIS A 271 6.15 17.75 1.47
N GLY A 272 7.19 18.41 1.98
CA GLY A 272 8.59 18.13 1.56
C GLY A 272 9.13 16.76 1.95
N GLN A 273 8.47 16.07 2.87
CA GLN A 273 8.88 14.74 3.37
C GLN A 273 8.25 13.59 2.61
N LEU A 274 7.14 13.84 1.89
CA LEU A 274 6.42 12.82 1.15
C LEU A 274 6.96 12.69 -0.27
N ASN A 275 7.23 11.45 -0.66
CA ASN A 275 7.84 11.06 -1.92
C ASN A 275 7.16 9.80 -2.44
N ALA A 276 6.14 9.97 -3.31
CA ALA A 276 5.28 8.88 -3.76
C ALA A 276 4.84 7.98 -2.58
N PRO A 277 4.11 8.51 -1.57
CA PRO A 277 3.73 7.75 -0.39
C PRO A 277 2.66 6.72 -0.73
N TRP A 278 2.87 5.46 -0.34
CA TRP A 278 1.88 4.40 -0.51
C TRP A 278 1.48 3.74 0.82
N GLY A 279 2.45 3.29 1.61
CA GLY A 279 2.19 2.59 2.87
C GLY A 279 1.47 3.48 3.90
N LEU A 280 0.38 2.97 4.48
CA LEU A 280 -0.41 3.66 5.51
C LEU A 280 -0.78 2.68 6.63
N ALA A 281 -0.39 2.99 7.86
CA ALA A 281 -0.77 2.21 9.04
C ALA A 281 -0.83 3.11 10.30
N ILE A 282 -1.67 2.75 11.28
CA ILE A 282 -1.49 3.26 12.64
C ILE A 282 -0.48 2.35 13.33
N ALA A 283 0.59 2.95 13.86
CA ALA A 283 1.61 2.21 14.59
C ALA A 283 0.98 1.48 15.80
N PRO A 284 1.30 0.20 15.99
CA PRO A 284 0.72 -0.57 17.08
C PRO A 284 1.18 -0.07 18.45
N ALA A 285 0.45 -0.45 19.50
CA ALA A 285 0.91 -0.24 20.87
C ALA A 285 2.22 -1.05 21.08
N GLY A 286 3.22 -0.41 21.70
CA GLY A 286 4.54 -1.01 21.85
C GLY A 286 5.52 -0.72 20.72
N PHE A 287 5.13 0.06 19.72
CA PHE A 287 6.03 0.54 18.65
C PHE A 287 6.83 1.79 19.09
N GLY A 288 7.22 1.85 20.35
CA GLY A 288 8.04 2.91 20.92
C GLY A 288 7.40 4.29 20.86
N ALA A 289 8.22 5.30 20.58
CA ALA A 289 7.83 6.71 20.54
C ALA A 289 6.74 7.02 19.51
N PHE A 290 6.59 6.21 18.50
CA PHE A 290 5.56 6.37 17.45
C PHE A 290 4.29 5.57 17.72
N SER A 291 4.16 4.89 18.86
CA SER A 291 2.94 4.12 19.18
C SER A 291 1.68 4.99 19.05
N GLY A 292 0.75 4.56 18.19
CA GLY A 292 -0.48 5.29 17.90
C GLY A 292 -0.38 6.36 16.82
N ASP A 293 0.81 6.69 16.33
CA ASP A 293 1.01 7.61 15.21
C ASP A 293 0.59 6.97 13.88
N LEU A 294 0.26 7.82 12.92
CA LEU A 294 0.08 7.43 11.53
C LEU A 294 1.45 7.28 10.86
N LEU A 295 1.80 6.07 10.48
CA LEU A 295 2.97 5.78 9.68
C LEU A 295 2.63 5.94 8.19
N VAL A 296 3.50 6.66 7.47
CA VAL A 296 3.40 6.89 6.03
C VAL A 296 4.70 6.43 5.38
N GLY A 297 4.62 5.34 4.60
CA GLY A 297 5.73 4.77 3.85
C GLY A 297 5.83 5.39 2.47
N ASN A 298 6.99 5.92 2.14
CA ASN A 298 7.32 6.45 0.82
C ASN A 298 7.86 5.34 -0.09
N PHE A 299 7.20 5.08 -1.20
CA PHE A 299 7.78 4.25 -2.26
C PHE A 299 9.04 4.91 -2.86
N GLY A 300 8.98 6.22 -3.07
CA GLY A 300 10.01 6.92 -3.83
C GLY A 300 11.38 7.05 -3.16
N ASP A 301 11.49 6.87 -1.83
CA ASP A 301 12.78 6.88 -1.11
C ASP A 301 12.88 5.83 0.01
N GLY A 302 11.88 4.97 0.15
CA GLY A 302 11.88 3.86 1.10
C GLY A 302 11.79 4.27 2.58
N ARG A 303 11.52 5.54 2.90
CA ARG A 303 11.46 6.03 4.27
C ARG A 303 10.04 5.94 4.83
N ILE A 304 9.96 5.83 6.16
CA ILE A 304 8.71 5.80 6.89
C ILE A 304 8.64 7.01 7.80
N HIS A 305 7.69 7.89 7.52
CA HIS A 305 7.42 9.09 8.32
C HIS A 305 6.26 8.84 9.26
N ALA A 306 6.35 9.39 10.48
CA ALA A 306 5.29 9.35 11.47
C ALA A 306 4.60 10.71 11.57
N PHE A 307 3.28 10.68 11.74
CA PHE A 307 2.42 11.84 11.90
C PHE A 307 1.46 11.63 13.07
N ASP A 308 1.18 12.66 13.83
CA ASP A 308 0.05 12.65 14.75
C ASP A 308 -1.26 12.46 13.97
N PRO A 309 -2.05 11.40 14.22
CA PRO A 309 -3.23 11.08 13.40
C PRO A 309 -4.40 12.06 13.60
N SER A 310 -4.34 12.92 14.62
CA SER A 310 -5.37 13.92 14.92
C SER A 310 -5.10 15.27 14.27
N THR A 311 -3.84 15.64 14.11
CA THR A 311 -3.39 16.94 13.59
C THR A 311 -2.66 16.86 12.27
N LEU A 312 -2.26 15.66 11.85
CA LEU A 312 -1.43 15.38 10.67
C LEU A 312 -0.10 16.16 10.65
N VAL A 313 0.38 16.56 11.83
CA VAL A 313 1.70 17.17 12.00
C VAL A 313 2.74 16.05 12.05
N PRO A 314 3.87 16.16 11.33
CA PRO A 314 4.96 15.18 11.41
C PRO A 314 5.51 15.10 12.84
N THR A 315 5.64 13.89 13.37
CA THR A 315 6.26 13.59 14.68
C THR A 315 7.68 13.08 14.54
N GLY A 316 8.02 12.43 13.40
CA GLY A 316 9.37 11.96 13.17
C GLY A 316 9.53 11.09 11.92
N VAL A 317 10.66 10.40 11.87
CA VAL A 317 11.00 9.38 10.87
C VAL A 317 11.54 8.14 11.58
N VAL A 318 11.09 6.97 11.16
CA VAL A 318 11.58 5.69 11.69
C VAL A 318 13.07 5.58 11.38
N SER A 319 13.91 5.43 12.43
CA SER A 319 15.38 5.43 12.33
C SER A 319 15.97 4.14 12.89
N GLY A 320 17.02 3.66 12.26
CA GLY A 320 17.76 2.48 12.70
C GLY A 320 18.73 2.77 13.86
N GLU A 321 19.42 1.74 14.33
CA GLU A 321 20.40 1.81 15.43
C GLU A 321 21.57 2.74 15.13
N ASP A 322 21.88 2.97 13.87
CA ASP A 322 22.90 3.92 13.45
C ASP A 322 22.43 5.39 13.48
N GLY A 323 21.19 5.65 13.91
CA GLY A 323 20.57 6.96 13.97
C GLY A 323 20.16 7.52 12.61
N ARG A 324 20.26 6.74 11.54
CA ARG A 324 19.81 7.14 10.20
C ARG A 324 18.40 6.66 9.95
N PRO A 325 17.63 7.35 9.08
CA PRO A 325 16.33 6.86 8.66
C PRO A 325 16.45 5.43 8.09
N VAL A 326 15.55 4.54 8.52
CA VAL A 326 15.35 3.25 7.88
C VAL A 326 14.96 3.51 6.43
N THR A 327 15.58 2.77 5.50
CA THR A 327 15.31 2.87 4.07
C THR A 327 15.06 1.47 3.52
N ILE A 328 13.88 1.24 2.98
CA ILE A 328 13.44 -0.01 2.36
C ILE A 328 13.21 0.27 0.88
N ASP A 329 14.07 -0.26 0.03
CA ASP A 329 14.00 -0.06 -1.41
C ASP A 329 12.67 -0.58 -1.98
N GLY A 330 11.93 0.27 -2.72
CA GLY A 330 10.63 -0.06 -3.29
C GLY A 330 9.54 -0.32 -2.25
N LEU A 331 9.55 0.39 -1.11
CA LEU A 331 8.58 0.21 -0.02
C LEU A 331 7.14 0.43 -0.48
N TRP A 332 6.31 -0.61 -0.34
CA TRP A 332 4.89 -0.56 -0.64
C TRP A 332 4.04 -0.48 0.63
N ALA A 333 3.53 -1.59 1.12
CA ALA A 333 2.57 -1.61 2.21
C ALA A 333 3.22 -1.54 3.59
N LEU A 334 2.42 -1.06 4.54
CA LEU A 334 2.65 -1.16 5.99
C LEU A 334 1.42 -1.81 6.63
N GLN A 335 1.62 -2.85 7.45
CA GLN A 335 0.54 -3.59 8.09
C GLN A 335 0.93 -3.94 9.54
N PRO A 336 0.25 -3.43 10.56
CA PRO A 336 0.48 -3.88 11.93
C PRO A 336 0.26 -5.37 12.07
N GLY A 337 1.14 -6.04 12.80
CA GLY A 337 1.00 -7.45 13.10
C GLY A 337 -0.14 -7.72 14.08
N ASN A 338 -0.63 -8.97 14.13
CA ASN A 338 -1.77 -9.36 14.95
C ASN A 338 -1.43 -10.37 16.05
N GLY A 339 -0.14 -10.75 16.18
CA GLY A 339 0.35 -11.75 17.12
C GLY A 339 0.36 -13.18 16.56
N THR A 340 -0.18 -13.39 15.36
CA THR A 340 -0.09 -14.63 14.59
C THR A 340 0.73 -14.38 13.32
N GLU A 341 0.43 -13.27 12.65
CA GLU A 341 1.14 -12.74 11.50
C GLU A 341 1.88 -11.48 11.95
N GLY A 342 3.19 -11.61 12.27
CA GLY A 342 3.96 -10.58 12.98
C GLY A 342 3.53 -10.36 14.43
N GLY A 343 4.39 -9.76 15.25
CA GLY A 343 4.09 -9.37 16.64
C GLY A 343 3.06 -8.25 16.72
N THR A 344 2.32 -8.17 17.83
CA THR A 344 1.33 -7.10 18.06
C THR A 344 1.95 -5.72 18.26
N ASP A 345 3.25 -5.64 18.36
CA ASP A 345 4.12 -4.47 18.50
C ASP A 345 5.02 -4.27 17.26
N GLU A 346 4.84 -5.09 16.23
CA GLU A 346 5.58 -5.02 14.96
C GLU A 346 4.71 -4.42 13.84
N VAL A 347 5.38 -3.86 12.85
CA VAL A 347 4.78 -3.46 11.57
C VAL A 347 5.40 -4.30 10.46
N LEU A 348 4.57 -5.10 9.79
CA LEU A 348 4.95 -5.81 8.58
C LEU A 348 5.02 -4.84 7.41
N PHE A 349 5.91 -5.09 6.45
CA PHE A 349 5.99 -4.31 5.23
C PHE A 349 6.18 -5.22 4.01
N THR A 350 5.76 -4.73 2.86
CA THR A 350 6.05 -5.31 1.55
C THR A 350 6.86 -4.32 0.73
N ALA A 351 7.65 -4.83 -0.21
CA ALA A 351 8.47 -4.00 -1.08
C ALA A 351 8.75 -4.68 -2.42
N GLY A 352 9.01 -3.85 -3.44
CA GLY A 352 9.49 -4.22 -4.77
C GLY A 352 10.91 -3.69 -5.01
N PRO A 353 11.97 -4.27 -4.39
CA PRO A 353 13.32 -3.76 -4.53
C PRO A 353 13.88 -3.94 -5.94
N GLN A 354 14.93 -3.17 -6.27
CA GLN A 354 15.64 -3.16 -7.55
C GLN A 354 14.72 -2.86 -8.74
N ASP A 355 14.07 -1.68 -8.67
CA ASP A 355 13.11 -1.24 -9.69
C ASP A 355 11.99 -2.28 -9.91
N GLU A 356 11.41 -2.78 -8.80
CA GLU A 356 10.29 -3.71 -8.76
C GLU A 356 10.54 -5.10 -9.37
N SER A 357 11.79 -5.41 -9.69
CA SER A 357 12.16 -6.71 -10.29
C SER A 357 12.22 -7.85 -9.28
N HIS A 358 12.20 -7.54 -7.98
CA HIS A 358 12.24 -8.48 -6.88
C HIS A 358 11.16 -8.18 -5.85
N GLY A 359 10.96 -9.07 -4.89
CA GLY A 359 10.00 -8.90 -3.81
C GLY A 359 10.58 -9.13 -2.43
N LEU A 360 10.03 -8.40 -1.46
CA LEU A 360 10.40 -8.52 -0.06
C LEU A 360 9.16 -8.35 0.83
N LEU A 361 8.98 -9.30 1.74
CA LEU A 361 8.12 -9.20 2.91
C LEU A 361 9.03 -9.15 4.13
N GLY A 362 8.84 -8.17 5.00
CA GLY A 362 9.63 -8.03 6.21
C GLY A 362 8.84 -7.47 7.39
N SER A 363 9.52 -7.27 8.51
CA SER A 363 8.97 -6.63 9.70
C SER A 363 9.89 -5.54 10.25
N LEU A 364 9.27 -4.60 10.93
CA LEU A 364 9.89 -3.53 11.71
C LEU A 364 9.47 -3.70 13.17
N SER A 365 10.42 -3.66 14.08
CA SER A 365 10.19 -3.67 15.53
C SER A 365 11.18 -2.73 16.21
N LEU A 366 10.94 -2.38 17.49
CA LEU A 366 11.97 -1.73 18.29
C LEU A 366 13.23 -2.60 18.31
N SER A 367 14.39 -1.92 18.29
CA SER A 367 15.66 -2.58 18.62
C SER A 367 15.71 -2.95 20.09
N ASP A 368 16.35 -4.09 20.42
CA ASP A 368 16.50 -4.59 21.80
C ASP A 368 17.37 -3.68 22.67
#